data_17a656ee878430fb79f563ae89b780c0
#
_entry.id   17a656ee878430fb79f563ae89b780c0
#
_cell.length_a   1.000
_cell.length_b   1.000
_cell.length_c   1.000
_cell.angle_alpha   90.00
_cell.angle_beta   90.00
_cell.angle_gamma   90.00
#
_symmetry.space_group_name_H-M   'P 1'
#
loop_
_entity.id
_entity.type
_entity.pdbx_description
1 polymer ?
#
loop_
_entity_poly.entity_id
_entity_poly.type
_entity_poly.pdbx_seq_one_letter_code
_entity_poly.pdbx_strand_id
1 'polypeptide(L)'
;MTLAEANSYFETTPDDSTWVDKTDDQKNRSLISATRFIDDFEFYGDRCTTTQALKWPRKEYKVDGVELACTFIPDEVKVGTFELARALANNPTALTGSKGTDGTYEEVKLGDLEVKYNTSSQNPGMINTILDVFPWVATYIGPYTKSGASNHAVRLERG
;
A
#
# COMPACT_ATOMS: atom_id res chain seq x y z
N MET A 1 9.12 9.52 4.61
CA MET A 1 9.69 8.21 4.18
C MET A 1 10.79 8.49 3.17
N THR A 2 11.99 8.03 3.42
CA THR A 2 13.19 8.30 2.62
C THR A 2 13.79 7.00 2.11
N LEU A 3 14.66 7.08 1.10
CA LEU A 3 15.42 5.92 0.61
C LEU A 3 16.31 5.31 1.72
N ALA A 4 16.90 6.16 2.57
CA ALA A 4 17.72 5.68 3.68
C ALA A 4 16.91 4.83 4.69
N GLU A 5 15.69 5.28 5.05
CA GLU A 5 14.79 4.52 5.93
C GLU A 5 14.40 3.17 5.29
N ALA A 6 14.10 3.17 3.99
CA ALA A 6 13.77 1.93 3.28
C ALA A 6 14.97 0.96 3.21
N ASN A 7 16.16 1.45 2.92
CA ASN A 7 17.37 0.63 2.91
C ASN A 7 17.63 0.02 4.29
N SER A 8 17.55 0.82 5.38
CA SER A 8 17.73 0.32 6.75
C SER A 8 16.68 -0.73 7.12
N TYR A 9 15.45 -0.59 6.66
CA TYR A 9 14.42 -1.60 6.87
C TYR A 9 14.79 -2.92 6.18
N PHE A 10 15.18 -2.87 4.90
CA PHE A 10 15.50 -4.09 4.15
C PHE A 10 16.80 -4.76 4.58
N GLU A 11 17.76 -4.04 5.17
CA GLU A 11 18.95 -4.64 5.79
C GLU A 11 18.60 -5.60 6.94
N THR A 12 17.42 -5.45 7.54
CA THR A 12 16.94 -6.30 8.65
C THR A 12 15.95 -7.37 8.23
N THR A 13 15.54 -7.40 6.95
CA THR A 13 14.60 -8.41 6.45
C THR A 13 15.34 -9.65 5.92
N PRO A 14 14.77 -10.86 6.08
CA PRO A 14 15.43 -12.10 5.67
C PRO A 14 15.69 -12.22 4.15
N ASP A 15 14.89 -11.55 3.33
CA ASP A 15 15.01 -11.54 1.87
C ASP A 15 15.12 -10.10 1.37
N ASP A 16 16.34 -9.60 1.32
CA ASP A 16 16.68 -8.27 0.84
C ASP A 16 17.15 -8.24 -0.62
N SER A 17 17.51 -9.38 -1.21
CA SER A 17 18.12 -9.47 -2.54
C SER A 17 17.28 -8.78 -3.62
N THR A 18 15.95 -8.87 -3.53
CA THR A 18 15.03 -8.24 -4.47
C THR A 18 14.99 -6.71 -4.37
N TRP A 19 15.49 -6.14 -3.28
CA TRP A 19 15.64 -4.70 -3.09
C TRP A 19 17.07 -4.24 -3.31
N VAL A 20 18.06 -4.94 -2.72
CA VAL A 20 19.48 -4.56 -2.75
C VAL A 20 20.00 -4.46 -4.17
N ASP A 21 19.62 -5.39 -5.05
CA ASP A 21 20.05 -5.44 -6.45
C ASP A 21 19.51 -4.30 -7.34
N LYS A 22 18.58 -3.49 -6.82
CA LYS A 22 18.03 -2.35 -7.57
C LYS A 22 18.91 -1.12 -7.44
N THR A 23 18.98 -0.32 -8.50
CA THR A 23 19.65 0.97 -8.46
C THR A 23 18.87 1.96 -7.58
N ASP A 24 19.56 2.96 -7.02
CA ASP A 24 18.91 4.00 -6.20
C ASP A 24 17.80 4.74 -6.96
N ASP A 25 17.95 4.91 -8.27
CA ASP A 25 16.93 5.52 -9.12
C ASP A 25 15.68 4.64 -9.22
N GLN A 26 15.82 3.33 -9.39
CA GLN A 26 14.71 2.38 -9.37
C GLN A 26 14.01 2.36 -8.01
N LYS A 27 14.78 2.30 -6.92
CA LYS A 27 14.27 2.36 -5.55
C LYS A 27 13.49 3.64 -5.29
N ASN A 28 14.04 4.80 -5.66
CA ASN A 28 13.37 6.09 -5.48
C ASN A 28 12.06 6.19 -6.26
N ARG A 29 12.05 5.78 -7.54
CA ARG A 29 10.83 5.77 -8.35
C ARG A 29 9.75 4.88 -7.75
N SER A 30 10.13 3.70 -7.26
CA SER A 30 9.22 2.76 -6.63
C SER A 30 8.67 3.29 -5.31
N LEU A 31 9.52 3.95 -4.48
CA LEU A 31 9.09 4.61 -3.25
C LEU A 31 8.10 5.74 -3.51
N ILE A 32 8.36 6.58 -4.53
CA ILE A 32 7.43 7.66 -4.93
C ILE A 32 6.08 7.06 -5.37
N SER A 33 6.10 6.01 -6.17
CA SER A 33 4.89 5.36 -6.66
C SER A 33 4.11 4.70 -5.52
N ALA A 34 4.78 3.97 -4.64
CA ALA A 34 4.18 3.36 -3.45
C ALA A 34 3.60 4.42 -2.51
N THR A 35 4.32 5.51 -2.26
CA THR A 35 3.86 6.60 -1.40
C THR A 35 2.59 7.25 -1.97
N ARG A 36 2.54 7.52 -3.27
CA ARG A 36 1.34 8.07 -3.92
C ARG A 36 0.16 7.13 -3.80
N PHE A 37 0.38 5.85 -4.03
CA PHE A 37 -0.67 4.85 -3.91
C PHE A 37 -1.22 4.75 -2.48
N ILE A 38 -0.34 4.68 -1.47
CA ILE A 38 -0.76 4.67 -0.07
C ILE A 38 -1.49 5.98 0.29
N ASP A 39 -1.08 7.12 -0.28
CA ASP A 39 -1.70 8.41 -0.04
C ASP A 39 -3.12 8.53 -0.63
N ASP A 40 -3.52 7.67 -1.56
CA ASP A 40 -4.88 7.66 -2.11
C ASP A 40 -5.93 7.12 -1.12
N PHE A 41 -5.52 6.32 -0.12
CA PHE A 41 -6.43 5.81 0.89
C PHE A 41 -7.00 6.91 1.78
N GLU A 42 -8.21 6.68 2.27
CA GLU A 42 -8.84 7.53 3.27
C GLU A 42 -8.47 7.09 4.69
N PHE A 43 -7.69 7.90 5.38
CA PHE A 43 -7.23 7.62 6.73
C PHE A 43 -8.11 8.29 7.79
N TYR A 44 -8.16 7.70 9.00
CA TYR A 44 -8.73 8.33 10.17
C TYR A 44 -7.94 9.59 10.58
N GLY A 45 -8.57 10.45 11.38
CA GLY A 45 -8.01 11.74 11.83
C GLY A 45 -7.90 12.75 10.69
N ASP A 46 -7.25 13.88 10.94
CA ASP A 46 -7.09 14.98 10.00
C ASP A 46 -5.62 15.23 9.64
N ARG A 47 -5.37 15.90 8.52
CA ARG A 47 -4.03 16.39 8.20
C ARG A 47 -3.57 17.36 9.28
N CYS A 48 -2.30 17.30 9.65
CA CYS A 48 -1.73 18.19 10.65
C CYS A 48 -1.72 19.66 10.21
N THR A 49 -1.53 19.88 8.90
CA THR A 49 -1.64 21.21 8.29
C THR A 49 -2.40 21.14 6.97
N THR A 50 -3.04 22.22 6.58
CA THR A 50 -3.78 22.31 5.31
C THR A 50 -2.86 22.33 4.09
N THR A 51 -1.58 22.66 4.27
CA THR A 51 -0.57 22.79 3.22
C THR A 51 0.32 21.57 3.06
N GLN A 52 0.21 20.55 3.94
CA GLN A 52 1.02 19.35 3.77
C GLN A 52 0.65 18.59 2.48
N ALA A 53 1.68 18.14 1.75
CA ALA A 53 1.53 17.51 0.45
C ALA A 53 0.89 16.10 0.55
N LEU A 54 1.23 15.33 1.58
CA LEU A 54 0.74 13.97 1.79
C LEU A 54 -0.29 13.91 2.91
N LYS A 55 -1.05 12.83 2.99
CA LYS A 55 -2.06 12.63 4.06
C LYS A 55 -1.44 12.34 5.43
N TRP A 56 -0.22 11.84 5.50
CA TRP A 56 0.55 11.67 6.73
C TRP A 56 1.62 12.75 6.90
N PRO A 57 1.95 13.18 8.16
CA PRO A 57 1.39 12.76 9.45
C PRO A 57 -0.04 13.28 9.70
N ARG A 58 -0.73 12.72 10.72
CA ARG A 58 -2.12 13.03 11.03
C ARG A 58 -2.29 13.41 12.51
N LYS A 59 -3.28 14.25 12.80
CA LYS A 59 -3.76 14.61 14.14
C LYS A 59 -5.13 14.00 14.41
N GLU A 60 -5.57 14.06 15.67
CA GLU A 60 -6.87 13.54 16.12
C GLU A 60 -7.04 12.03 15.84
N TYR A 61 -5.93 11.31 15.73
CA TYR A 61 -5.89 9.86 15.64
C TYR A 61 -5.22 9.29 16.88
N LYS A 62 -5.89 8.33 17.53
CA LYS A 62 -5.43 7.71 18.78
C LYS A 62 -5.10 6.26 18.54
N VAL A 63 -3.96 5.83 19.05
CA VAL A 63 -3.58 4.42 19.18
C VAL A 63 -3.51 4.11 20.66
N ASP A 64 -4.24 3.10 21.11
CA ASP A 64 -4.34 2.70 22.51
C ASP A 64 -4.69 3.88 23.47
N GLY A 65 -5.53 4.79 22.99
CA GLY A 65 -5.95 5.97 23.74
C GLY A 65 -4.97 7.15 23.72
N VAL A 66 -3.79 7.00 23.13
CA VAL A 66 -2.77 8.07 23.01
C VAL A 66 -2.87 8.73 21.62
N GLU A 67 -3.01 10.04 21.61
CA GLU A 67 -3.04 10.80 20.36
C GLU A 67 -1.67 10.86 19.69
N LEU A 68 -1.62 10.60 18.39
CA LEU A 68 -0.39 10.65 17.63
C LEU A 68 0.06 12.10 17.39
N ALA A 69 1.35 12.34 17.60
CA ALA A 69 1.96 13.64 17.32
C ALA A 69 2.02 13.91 15.81
N CYS A 70 1.92 15.17 15.42
CA CYS A 70 2.03 15.62 14.03
C CYS A 70 3.40 15.41 13.37
N THR A 71 4.35 14.85 14.08
CA THR A 71 5.68 14.45 13.58
C THR A 71 5.79 12.94 13.39
N PHE A 72 4.75 12.18 13.78
CA PHE A 72 4.77 10.73 13.82
C PHE A 72 4.01 10.12 12.64
N ILE A 73 4.63 9.16 11.99
CA ILE A 73 4.02 8.27 11.00
C ILE A 73 4.14 6.86 11.58
N PRO A 74 3.03 6.11 11.73
CA PRO A 74 3.08 4.73 12.24
C PRO A 74 4.05 3.87 11.43
N ASP A 75 4.78 3.01 12.12
CA ASP A 75 5.78 2.15 11.47
C ASP A 75 5.12 1.17 10.49
N GLU A 76 3.90 0.72 10.77
CA GLU A 76 3.13 -0.12 9.85
C GLU A 76 2.85 0.59 8.52
N VAL A 77 2.52 1.89 8.55
CA VAL A 77 2.32 2.68 7.33
C VAL A 77 3.64 2.80 6.54
N LYS A 78 4.76 2.98 7.24
CA LYS A 78 6.09 3.00 6.60
C LYS A 78 6.43 1.64 6.00
N VAL A 79 6.30 0.57 6.79
CA VAL A 79 6.58 -0.81 6.36
C VAL A 79 5.71 -1.18 5.16
N GLY A 80 4.39 -0.93 5.22
CA GLY A 80 3.50 -1.18 4.09
C GLY A 80 3.93 -0.43 2.82
N THR A 81 4.44 0.80 2.97
CA THR A 81 4.97 1.58 1.84
C THR A 81 6.28 1.00 1.31
N PHE A 82 7.20 0.57 2.18
CA PHE A 82 8.48 -0.01 1.76
C PHE A 82 8.28 -1.36 1.05
N GLU A 83 7.44 -2.23 1.60
CA GLU A 83 7.11 -3.50 0.97
C GLU A 83 6.44 -3.32 -0.39
N LEU A 84 5.50 -2.38 -0.51
CA LEU A 84 4.90 -2.05 -1.80
C LEU A 84 5.95 -1.49 -2.77
N ALA A 85 6.87 -0.64 -2.30
CA ALA A 85 7.96 -0.13 -3.13
C ALA A 85 8.87 -1.26 -3.64
N ARG A 86 9.20 -2.26 -2.80
CA ARG A 86 9.94 -3.45 -3.21
C ARG A 86 9.21 -4.22 -4.29
N ALA A 87 7.92 -4.46 -4.10
CA ALA A 87 7.10 -5.15 -5.10
C ALA A 87 7.06 -4.40 -6.43
N LEU A 88 6.95 -3.07 -6.41
CA LEU A 88 6.97 -2.22 -7.60
C LEU A 88 8.34 -2.13 -8.26
N ALA A 89 9.44 -2.18 -7.49
CA ALA A 89 10.79 -2.22 -8.03
C ALA A 89 11.03 -3.51 -8.84
N ASN A 90 10.39 -4.61 -8.45
CA ASN A 90 10.46 -5.90 -9.14
C ASN A 90 9.44 -6.02 -10.27
N ASN A 91 8.29 -5.37 -10.16
CA ASN A 91 7.27 -5.32 -11.19
C ASN A 91 6.75 -3.88 -11.41
N PRO A 92 7.45 -3.05 -12.20
CA PRO A 92 7.08 -1.63 -12.40
C PRO A 92 5.70 -1.43 -13.03
N THR A 93 5.16 -2.43 -13.71
CA THR A 93 3.85 -2.36 -14.39
C THR A 93 2.70 -2.81 -13.51
N ALA A 94 2.94 -3.26 -12.29
CA ALA A 94 1.90 -3.77 -11.39
C ALA A 94 0.81 -2.73 -11.06
N LEU A 95 1.15 -1.43 -11.03
CA LEU A 95 0.18 -0.34 -10.83
C LEU A 95 -0.53 0.07 -12.12
N THR A 96 0.07 -0.19 -13.28
CA THR A 96 -0.50 0.27 -14.55
C THR A 96 -1.40 -0.77 -15.21
N GLY A 97 -1.30 -2.04 -14.80
CA GLY A 97 -2.01 -3.18 -15.36
C GLY A 97 -1.93 -3.23 -16.90
N SER A 98 -2.10 -4.37 -17.50
CA SER A 98 -2.43 -4.41 -18.92
C SER A 98 -3.88 -3.98 -19.08
N LYS A 99 -4.14 -2.78 -19.61
CA LYS A 99 -5.47 -2.45 -20.11
C LYS A 99 -5.77 -3.41 -21.27
N GLY A 100 -6.71 -4.30 -21.07
CA GLY A 100 -7.39 -4.94 -22.21
C GLY A 100 -7.96 -3.86 -23.12
N THR A 101 -8.16 -4.16 -24.39
CA THR A 101 -8.64 -3.20 -25.42
C THR A 101 -10.00 -2.57 -25.10
N ASP A 102 -10.70 -3.05 -24.11
CA ASP A 102 -12.01 -2.57 -23.62
C ASP A 102 -11.96 -1.97 -22.19
N GLY A 103 -10.76 -1.74 -21.64
CA GLY A 103 -10.59 -1.10 -20.33
C GLY A 103 -10.74 -2.03 -19.13
N THR A 104 -10.96 -3.32 -19.33
CA THR A 104 -11.06 -4.35 -18.29
C THR A 104 -9.71 -5.04 -18.13
N TYR A 105 -9.25 -5.20 -16.88
CA TYR A 105 -8.02 -5.96 -16.60
C TYR A 105 -8.36 -7.45 -16.57
N GLU A 106 -7.87 -8.20 -17.55
CA GLU A 106 -8.14 -9.65 -17.62
C GLU A 106 -7.14 -10.49 -16.85
N GLU A 107 -5.90 -10.02 -16.73
CA GLU A 107 -4.82 -10.82 -16.12
C GLU A 107 -3.70 -9.93 -15.58
N VAL A 108 -3.21 -10.20 -14.37
CA VAL A 108 -1.99 -9.62 -13.81
C VAL A 108 -1.03 -10.76 -13.46
N LYS A 109 0.15 -10.78 -14.09
CA LYS A 109 1.22 -11.74 -13.79
C LYS A 109 2.28 -11.11 -12.90
N LEU A 110 2.53 -11.73 -11.75
CA LEU A 110 3.58 -11.39 -10.80
C LEU A 110 4.49 -12.61 -10.61
N GLY A 111 5.50 -12.75 -11.48
CA GLY A 111 6.34 -13.93 -11.47
C GLY A 111 5.51 -15.18 -11.75
N ASP A 112 5.55 -16.17 -10.85
CA ASP A 112 4.76 -17.41 -10.95
C ASP A 112 3.30 -17.28 -10.46
N LEU A 113 2.91 -16.09 -9.95
CA LEU A 113 1.54 -15.84 -9.51
C LEU A 113 0.73 -15.25 -10.66
N GLU A 114 -0.25 -16.01 -11.13
CA GLU A 114 -1.25 -15.59 -12.11
C GLU A 114 -2.57 -15.34 -11.40
N VAL A 115 -3.06 -14.10 -11.43
CA VAL A 115 -4.37 -13.73 -10.88
C VAL A 115 -5.31 -13.43 -12.03
N LYS A 116 -6.35 -14.26 -12.20
CA LYS A 116 -7.42 -14.07 -13.18
C LYS A 116 -8.60 -13.38 -12.53
N TYR A 117 -9.04 -12.26 -13.10
CA TYR A 117 -10.20 -11.52 -12.65
C TYR A 117 -11.45 -11.94 -13.40
N ASN A 118 -12.54 -12.15 -12.68
CA ASN A 118 -13.84 -12.38 -13.30
C ASN A 118 -14.48 -11.02 -13.61
N THR A 119 -14.59 -10.68 -14.88
CA THR A 119 -15.03 -9.37 -15.40
C THR A 119 -16.53 -9.09 -15.27
N SER A 120 -17.29 -9.94 -14.58
CA SER A 120 -18.76 -9.82 -14.51
C SER A 120 -19.30 -8.89 -13.42
N SER A 121 -18.46 -8.18 -12.68
CA SER A 121 -18.91 -7.26 -11.62
C SER A 121 -18.21 -5.91 -11.73
N GLN A 122 -19.01 -4.93 -12.12
CA GLN A 122 -18.90 -3.48 -11.93
C GLN A 122 -17.57 -2.94 -11.31
N ASN A 123 -16.79 -2.26 -12.16
CA ASN A 123 -15.71 -1.32 -11.85
C ASN A 123 -15.29 -1.24 -10.36
N PRO A 124 -14.45 -2.14 -9.85
CA PRO A 124 -13.75 -1.86 -8.60
C PRO A 124 -12.76 -0.74 -8.91
N GLY A 125 -12.78 0.33 -8.13
CA GLY A 125 -11.80 1.40 -8.24
C GLY A 125 -10.38 0.82 -8.14
N MET A 126 -9.40 1.50 -8.72
CA MET A 126 -7.98 1.06 -8.78
C MET A 126 -7.44 0.54 -7.43
N ILE A 127 -7.93 1.10 -6.32
CA ILE A 127 -7.60 0.69 -4.95
C ILE A 127 -7.99 -0.76 -4.68
N ASN A 128 -9.19 -1.19 -5.07
CA ASN A 128 -9.64 -2.57 -4.84
C ASN A 128 -8.81 -3.56 -5.67
N THR A 129 -8.51 -3.22 -6.92
CA THR A 129 -7.69 -4.06 -7.79
C THR A 129 -6.29 -4.31 -7.22
N ILE A 130 -5.68 -3.29 -6.60
CA ILE A 130 -4.33 -3.43 -6.02
C ILE A 130 -4.36 -4.16 -4.68
N LEU A 131 -5.39 -3.97 -3.86
CA LEU A 131 -5.57 -4.77 -2.65
C LEU A 131 -5.82 -6.25 -2.98
N ASP A 132 -6.39 -6.55 -4.15
CA ASP A 132 -6.52 -7.92 -4.63
C ASP A 132 -5.15 -8.50 -5.05
N VAL A 133 -4.27 -7.69 -5.65
CA VAL A 133 -2.91 -8.10 -6.05
C VAL A 133 -1.95 -8.11 -4.87
N PHE A 134 -2.08 -7.15 -3.96
CA PHE A 134 -1.24 -6.98 -2.77
C PHE A 134 -2.08 -6.96 -1.48
N PRO A 135 -2.77 -8.07 -1.14
CA PRO A 135 -3.67 -8.11 0.03
C PRO A 135 -2.95 -7.82 1.34
N TRP A 136 -1.66 -8.11 1.42
CA TRP A 136 -0.83 -7.81 2.58
C TRP A 136 -0.67 -6.29 2.83
N VAL A 137 -0.78 -5.43 1.82
CA VAL A 137 -0.80 -3.97 2.02
C VAL A 137 -1.95 -3.58 2.95
N ALA A 138 -3.13 -4.19 2.75
CA ALA A 138 -4.28 -3.98 3.61
C ALA A 138 -4.03 -4.36 5.08
N THR A 139 -3.19 -5.36 5.33
CA THR A 139 -2.82 -5.75 6.68
C THR A 139 -2.06 -4.63 7.41
N TYR A 140 -1.16 -3.95 6.71
CA TYR A 140 -0.38 -2.85 7.29
C TYR A 140 -1.18 -1.56 7.45
N ILE A 141 -1.93 -1.15 6.42
CA ILE A 141 -2.59 0.16 6.42
C ILE A 141 -4.05 0.11 6.88
N GLY A 142 -4.69 -1.05 6.84
CA GLY A 142 -6.11 -1.23 7.16
C GLY A 142 -6.53 -0.64 8.51
N PRO A 143 -5.76 -0.86 9.61
CA PRO A 143 -6.09 -0.28 10.91
C PRO A 143 -6.19 1.25 10.92
N TYR A 144 -5.56 1.92 9.97
CA TYR A 144 -5.49 3.37 9.86
C TYR A 144 -6.48 3.97 8.86
N THR A 145 -7.19 3.14 8.06
CA THR A 145 -8.07 3.59 6.99
C THR A 145 -9.55 3.56 7.37
N LYS A 146 -10.31 4.56 6.90
CA LYS A 146 -11.78 4.68 7.14
C LYS A 146 -12.59 3.59 6.43
N SER A 147 -12.16 3.20 5.26
CA SER A 147 -12.71 2.03 4.57
C SER A 147 -11.96 0.85 5.13
N GLY A 148 -12.54 0.14 6.08
CA GLY A 148 -11.94 -1.10 6.54
C GLY A 148 -11.59 -1.96 5.33
N ALA A 149 -10.31 -2.17 5.09
CA ALA A 149 -9.82 -3.16 4.13
C ALA A 149 -10.17 -4.59 4.57
N SER A 150 -11.08 -4.72 5.51
CA SER A 150 -11.59 -5.99 6.03
C SER A 150 -13.04 -6.19 5.59
N ASN A 151 -13.26 -6.52 4.33
CA ASN A 151 -14.47 -7.27 3.96
C ASN A 151 -14.41 -8.75 4.41
N HIS A 152 -13.56 -9.04 5.40
CA HIS A 152 -13.56 -10.33 6.11
C HIS A 152 -13.99 -10.16 7.56
N ALA A 153 -15.05 -9.37 7.80
CA ALA A 153 -15.83 -9.55 9.01
C ALA A 153 -16.61 -10.87 8.86
N VAL A 154 -16.02 -11.95 9.27
CA VAL A 154 -16.77 -13.17 9.59
C VAL A 154 -17.65 -12.82 10.78
N ARG A 155 -18.91 -12.50 10.49
CA ARG A 155 -19.94 -12.34 11.50
C ARG A 155 -20.20 -13.73 12.10
N LEU A 156 -19.58 -14.00 13.23
CA LEU A 156 -19.95 -15.16 14.06
C LEU A 156 -21.31 -14.85 14.67
N GLU A 157 -22.37 -15.31 14.05
CA GLU A 157 -23.66 -15.41 14.73
C GLU A 157 -23.58 -16.58 15.71
N ARG A 158 -23.62 -16.26 17.01
CA ARG A 158 -23.92 -17.26 18.04
C ARG A 158 -25.40 -17.57 17.96
N GLY A 159 -25.69 -18.82 17.58
CA GLY A 159 -26.98 -19.44 17.85
C GLY A 159 -27.18 -19.77 19.33
#